data_c569fe86cf707d5f8be56ba517d0e4e2
#
_entry.id   c569fe86cf707d5f8be56ba517d0e4e2
#
_cell.length_a   1.000
_cell.length_b   1.000
_cell.length_c   1.000
_cell.angle_alpha   90.00
_cell.angle_beta   90.00
_cell.angle_gamma   90.00
#
_symmetry.space_group_name_H-M   'P 1'
#
loop_
_entity.id
_entity.type
_entity.pdbx_description
1 polymer ?
#
loop_
_entity_poly.entity_id
_entity_poly.type
_entity_poly.pdbx_seq_one_letter_code
_entity_poly.pdbx_strand_id
1 'polypeptide(L)'
;MSQFRTRALASVAAAASLSLLLAACGGGEDSDSAAKPTEATKGKVTLEFWSWTDGIEAQTKVWNKEHPETQIKFVNAAGDTAYQKLRAAVNAGTAPCLSKMDGMNLANFAADGLLTDITDVAGQYKGKYTAAAWNAVSPGGTTFGIPMGSSPLFTAYRADLFEKYGIEAPKTWDDLIAAGKKAQKKNKKVKIFNMAGEDPSTLVDLSWESGAQWYKAEDDHWVVDFTSPEALKAGDIVQQLVDNDLASNASYADPGVFKTWDLGTTIAMTTSTWQLPIYNTNFPKSKGKWQLADSPMFDTAKPQTSSNFDTLGVLKGCKYPDRAAEFAAWLSSSKESLTTLTDPASKSGLFPAVTDVSPYVDKIIPTEMFNGESDSAKVITDAASWVGDQWQYGPNYAAMYSEMQKQWGKVMKKEITVKEMLTSIEKWTVDDLNDKGIKAVAGS
;
A
#
# COMPACT_ATOMS: atom_id res chain seq x y z
N MET A 1 -34.85 -28.95 -41.14
CA MET A 1 -35.21 -28.47 -42.49
C MET A 1 -34.22 -27.40 -42.88
N SER A 2 -33.41 -27.78 -43.82
CA SER A 2 -33.01 -27.15 -45.07
C SER A 2 -31.97 -26.03 -44.87
N GLN A 3 -30.84 -26.13 -45.35
CA GLN A 3 -29.99 -26.61 -46.43
C GLN A 3 -28.95 -25.52 -46.76
N PHE A 4 -27.70 -25.89 -46.72
CA PHE A 4 -26.59 -25.71 -47.67
C PHE A 4 -26.64 -24.56 -48.70
N ARG A 5 -25.54 -23.81 -48.79
CA ARG A 5 -24.76 -23.79 -50.05
C ARG A 5 -23.39 -23.12 -49.89
N THR A 6 -22.38 -23.93 -50.13
CA THR A 6 -20.98 -23.69 -50.50
C THR A 6 -20.86 -22.88 -51.82
N ARG A 7 -19.83 -22.05 -51.94
CA ARG A 7 -19.09 -21.85 -53.19
C ARG A 7 -17.63 -21.43 -52.89
N ALA A 8 -16.76 -22.18 -53.54
CA ALA A 8 -15.31 -22.08 -53.57
C ALA A 8 -14.83 -21.37 -54.86
N LEU A 9 -13.50 -21.20 -54.93
CA LEU A 9 -12.65 -20.85 -56.10
C LEU A 9 -12.40 -19.33 -56.25
N ALA A 10 -11.20 -18.81 -56.55
CA ALA A 10 -10.02 -19.40 -57.16
C ALA A 10 -8.76 -18.59 -56.84
N SER A 11 -7.64 -19.27 -56.93
CA SER A 11 -6.25 -18.91 -56.88
C SER A 11 -5.79 -17.93 -57.99
N VAL A 12 -4.83 -17.06 -57.71
CA VAL A 12 -3.76 -16.68 -58.68
C VAL A 12 -2.45 -16.50 -57.93
N ALA A 13 -1.46 -17.27 -58.34
CA ALA A 13 -0.07 -17.19 -57.96
C ALA A 13 0.69 -16.24 -58.91
N ALA A 14 1.63 -15.49 -58.40
CA ALA A 14 2.75 -15.00 -59.20
C ALA A 14 4.01 -14.96 -58.34
N ALA A 15 5.04 -15.64 -58.84
CA ALA A 15 6.33 -15.92 -58.23
C ALA A 15 7.42 -14.95 -58.73
N ALA A 16 8.54 -15.07 -58.04
CA ALA A 16 9.92 -14.65 -58.39
C ALA A 16 10.31 -13.23 -57.92
N SER A 17 11.41 -12.98 -57.20
CA SER A 17 12.77 -13.44 -57.48
C SER A 17 13.67 -13.48 -56.25
N LEU A 18 14.55 -14.45 -56.23
CA LEU A 18 15.72 -14.69 -55.39
C LEU A 18 16.72 -13.54 -55.39
N SER A 19 17.33 -13.23 -54.21
CA SER A 19 18.74 -12.93 -54.14
C SER A 19 19.28 -13.38 -52.77
N LEU A 20 20.08 -14.46 -52.80
CA LEU A 20 20.92 -14.95 -51.72
C LEU A 20 22.08 -14.00 -51.49
N LEU A 21 22.40 -13.70 -50.21
CA LEU A 21 23.76 -13.55 -49.75
C LEU A 21 23.90 -14.19 -48.36
N LEU A 22 24.64 -15.27 -48.33
CA LEU A 22 25.19 -15.91 -47.14
C LEU A 22 26.34 -15.06 -46.59
N ALA A 23 26.35 -14.86 -45.29
CA ALA A 23 27.59 -14.72 -44.50
C ALA A 23 27.37 -15.10 -43.05
N ALA A 24 27.88 -16.25 -42.68
CA ALA A 24 28.76 -16.59 -41.58
C ALA A 24 28.21 -16.52 -40.14
N CYS A 25 28.29 -17.71 -39.55
CA CYS A 25 28.26 -18.07 -38.14
C CYS A 25 29.03 -17.17 -37.19
N GLY A 26 28.47 -16.88 -36.04
CA GLY A 26 29.16 -16.47 -34.82
C GLY A 26 28.20 -16.66 -33.65
N GLY A 27 28.44 -17.69 -32.83
CA GLY A 27 27.70 -17.89 -31.58
C GLY A 27 28.01 -16.75 -30.60
N GLY A 28 27.03 -16.39 -29.82
CA GLY A 28 27.15 -15.40 -28.76
C GLY A 28 26.00 -15.56 -27.80
N GLU A 29 26.35 -15.92 -26.62
CA GLU A 29 25.54 -16.09 -25.44
C GLU A 29 24.50 -14.99 -25.26
N ASP A 30 23.28 -15.39 -24.91
CA ASP A 30 22.25 -14.50 -24.36
C ASP A 30 22.73 -13.98 -23.00
N SER A 31 23.39 -12.82 -23.02
CA SER A 31 23.60 -12.04 -21.82
C SER A 31 22.42 -11.06 -21.68
N ASP A 32 21.60 -11.27 -20.66
CA ASP A 32 20.68 -10.29 -20.12
C ASP A 32 21.47 -8.99 -19.87
N SER A 33 21.40 -8.05 -20.80
CA SER A 33 22.04 -6.76 -20.61
C SER A 33 21.11 -5.85 -19.82
N ALA A 34 21.43 -5.65 -18.55
CA ALA A 34 21.00 -4.49 -17.80
C ALA A 34 21.18 -3.26 -18.68
N ALA A 35 20.13 -2.49 -18.87
CA ALA A 35 20.15 -1.28 -19.69
C ALA A 35 21.18 -0.31 -19.10
N LYS A 36 22.26 -0.07 -19.84
CA LYS A 36 23.22 0.99 -19.50
C LYS A 36 22.50 2.34 -19.44
N PRO A 37 22.92 3.28 -18.56
CA PRO A 37 22.39 4.63 -18.53
C PRO A 37 22.43 5.21 -19.93
N THR A 38 21.28 5.45 -20.52
CA THR A 38 21.16 6.09 -21.83
C THR A 38 21.58 7.57 -21.70
N GLU A 39 22.37 8.09 -22.66
CA GLU A 39 22.56 9.53 -22.79
C GLU A 39 21.23 10.25 -22.66
N ALA A 40 21.17 11.30 -21.82
CA ALA A 40 19.96 12.05 -21.53
C ALA A 40 19.16 12.30 -22.83
N THR A 41 17.97 11.77 -22.90
CA THR A 41 17.13 11.78 -24.10
C THR A 41 16.90 13.20 -24.56
N LYS A 42 17.47 13.57 -25.70
CA LYS A 42 17.25 14.88 -26.31
C LYS A 42 15.95 14.87 -27.09
N GLY A 43 15.01 15.76 -26.75
CA GLY A 43 13.75 15.93 -27.46
C GLY A 43 12.52 15.92 -26.56
N LYS A 44 11.37 16.26 -27.15
CA LYS A 44 10.08 16.24 -26.46
C LYS A 44 9.58 14.81 -26.35
N VAL A 45 9.22 14.40 -25.14
CA VAL A 45 8.60 13.10 -24.84
C VAL A 45 7.26 13.26 -24.17
N THR A 46 6.36 12.29 -24.36
CA THR A 46 5.11 12.18 -23.61
C THR A 46 5.08 10.84 -22.92
N LEU A 47 4.94 10.85 -21.59
CA LEU A 47 4.83 9.67 -20.77
C LEU A 47 3.38 9.49 -20.36
N GLU A 48 2.85 8.27 -20.48
CA GLU A 48 1.55 7.94 -19.92
C GLU A 48 1.71 7.55 -18.45
N PHE A 49 0.87 8.13 -17.58
CA PHE A 49 0.86 7.91 -16.15
C PHE A 49 -0.54 7.54 -15.67
N TRP A 50 -0.67 6.38 -15.01
CA TRP A 50 -1.93 5.89 -14.44
C TRP A 50 -1.98 6.10 -12.93
N SER A 51 -3.03 6.73 -12.45
CA SER A 51 -3.28 6.88 -11.01
C SER A 51 -4.79 7.02 -10.74
N TRP A 52 -5.19 6.69 -9.52
CA TRP A 52 -6.57 6.87 -9.02
C TRP A 52 -6.63 7.77 -7.78
N THR A 53 -5.50 8.36 -7.39
CA THR A 53 -5.43 9.25 -6.22
C THR A 53 -5.96 10.63 -6.58
N ASP A 54 -6.84 11.16 -5.73
CA ASP A 54 -7.36 12.51 -5.89
C ASP A 54 -6.24 13.56 -5.83
N GLY A 55 -6.40 14.63 -6.59
CA GLY A 55 -5.43 15.74 -6.66
C GLY A 55 -4.28 15.54 -7.66
N ILE A 56 -3.96 14.30 -8.06
CA ILE A 56 -2.81 13.98 -8.93
C ILE A 56 -2.93 14.61 -10.32
N GLU A 57 -4.14 14.67 -10.88
CA GLU A 57 -4.35 15.33 -12.18
C GLU A 57 -3.97 16.82 -12.13
N ALA A 58 -4.26 17.50 -11.02
CA ALA A 58 -3.90 18.91 -10.83
C ALA A 58 -2.37 19.09 -10.79
N GLN A 59 -1.66 18.24 -10.03
CA GLN A 59 -0.19 18.23 -10.02
C GLN A 59 0.40 17.99 -11.41
N THR A 60 -0.16 17.05 -12.16
CA THR A 60 0.27 16.75 -13.53
C THR A 60 0.12 17.96 -14.46
N LYS A 61 -0.94 18.74 -14.31
CA LYS A 61 -1.13 19.99 -15.07
C LYS A 61 -0.09 21.05 -14.74
N VAL A 62 0.33 21.15 -13.47
CA VAL A 62 1.43 22.05 -13.05
C VAL A 62 2.73 21.62 -13.70
N TRP A 63 3.11 20.34 -13.60
CA TRP A 63 4.30 19.80 -14.27
C TRP A 63 4.31 20.11 -15.77
N ASN A 64 3.24 19.80 -16.47
CA ASN A 64 3.16 19.95 -17.93
C ASN A 64 3.34 21.40 -18.40
N LYS A 65 2.94 22.37 -17.58
CA LYS A 65 3.14 23.79 -17.88
C LYS A 65 4.60 24.20 -17.82
N GLU A 66 5.35 23.60 -16.90
CA GLU A 66 6.73 24.01 -16.59
C GLU A 66 7.78 23.17 -17.32
N HIS A 67 7.42 21.97 -17.76
CA HIS A 67 8.32 20.99 -18.38
C HIS A 67 7.86 20.64 -19.81
N PRO A 68 8.00 21.57 -20.79
CA PRO A 68 7.50 21.37 -22.15
C PRO A 68 8.22 20.24 -22.90
N GLU A 69 9.40 19.80 -22.43
CA GLU A 69 10.18 18.69 -22.99
C GLU A 69 9.72 17.32 -22.48
N THR A 70 9.09 17.25 -21.31
CA THR A 70 8.57 16.00 -20.71
C THR A 70 7.10 16.19 -20.32
N GLN A 71 6.22 15.84 -21.22
CA GLN A 71 4.78 15.95 -20.98
C GLN A 71 4.22 14.66 -20.39
N ILE A 72 3.28 14.78 -19.47
CA ILE A 72 2.60 13.66 -18.83
C ILE A 72 1.17 13.57 -19.33
N LYS A 73 0.81 12.45 -19.90
CA LYS A 73 -0.57 12.09 -20.20
C LYS A 73 -1.15 11.33 -19.00
N PHE A 74 -1.90 12.05 -18.18
CA PHE A 74 -2.58 11.45 -17.03
C PHE A 74 -3.78 10.60 -17.47
N VAL A 75 -3.91 9.41 -16.85
CA VAL A 75 -5.08 8.52 -17.02
C VAL A 75 -5.58 8.13 -15.64
N ASN A 76 -6.83 8.45 -15.35
CA ASN A 76 -7.50 7.93 -14.16
C ASN A 76 -7.85 6.45 -14.40
N ALA A 77 -7.09 5.57 -13.73
CA ALA A 77 -7.19 4.12 -13.87
C ALA A 77 -7.87 3.45 -12.66
N ALA A 78 -8.77 4.17 -12.01
CA ALA A 78 -9.45 3.71 -10.81
C ALA A 78 -10.19 2.37 -10.98
N GLY A 79 -10.32 1.66 -9.87
CA GLY A 79 -11.14 0.47 -9.71
C GLY A 79 -10.34 -0.79 -9.36
N ASP A 80 -11.07 -1.78 -8.84
CA ASP A 80 -10.54 -3.05 -8.32
C ASP A 80 -9.76 -3.87 -9.36
N THR A 81 -9.90 -3.54 -10.64
CA THR A 81 -9.21 -4.21 -11.76
C THR A 81 -7.96 -3.47 -12.24
N ALA A 82 -7.52 -2.39 -11.57
CA ALA A 82 -6.39 -1.58 -12.00
C ALA A 82 -5.11 -2.43 -12.21
N TYR A 83 -4.77 -3.27 -11.23
CA TYR A 83 -3.59 -4.13 -11.31
C TYR A 83 -3.71 -5.21 -12.39
N GLN A 84 -4.90 -5.76 -12.61
CA GLN A 84 -5.14 -6.72 -13.70
C GLN A 84 -4.95 -6.05 -15.06
N LYS A 85 -5.46 -4.82 -15.24
CA LYS A 85 -5.26 -4.02 -16.45
C LYS A 85 -3.80 -3.68 -16.70
N LEU A 86 -3.06 -3.31 -15.63
CA LEU A 86 -1.63 -3.04 -15.72
C LEU A 86 -0.85 -4.28 -16.16
N ARG A 87 -1.11 -5.46 -15.56
CA ARG A 87 -0.49 -6.72 -15.99
C ARG A 87 -0.78 -7.04 -17.45
N ALA A 88 -2.03 -6.90 -17.87
CA ALA A 88 -2.42 -7.14 -19.27
C ALA A 88 -1.72 -6.16 -20.23
N ALA A 89 -1.62 -4.87 -19.84
CA ALA A 89 -0.95 -3.84 -20.64
C ALA A 89 0.55 -4.10 -20.78
N VAL A 90 1.25 -4.51 -19.70
CA VAL A 90 2.67 -4.89 -19.76
C VAL A 90 2.86 -6.08 -20.71
N ASN A 91 2.06 -7.12 -20.57
CA ASN A 91 2.15 -8.32 -21.42
C ASN A 91 1.85 -8.03 -22.90
N ALA A 92 0.99 -7.04 -23.18
CA ALA A 92 0.66 -6.59 -24.53
C ALA A 92 1.67 -5.56 -25.10
N GLY A 93 2.66 -5.11 -24.31
CA GLY A 93 3.60 -4.06 -24.72
C GLY A 93 2.98 -2.66 -24.86
N THR A 94 1.84 -2.42 -24.20
CA THR A 94 1.08 -1.16 -24.23
C THR A 94 0.98 -0.49 -22.85
N ALA A 95 1.83 -0.89 -21.91
CA ALA A 95 1.82 -0.37 -20.55
C ALA A 95 2.14 1.15 -20.52
N PRO A 96 1.56 1.90 -19.54
CA PRO A 96 2.04 3.24 -19.24
C PRO A 96 3.50 3.17 -18.78
N CYS A 97 4.21 4.29 -18.89
CA CYS A 97 5.58 4.38 -18.36
C CYS A 97 5.59 4.35 -16.82
N LEU A 98 4.59 4.95 -16.21
CA LEU A 98 4.48 5.13 -14.77
C LEU A 98 3.07 4.77 -14.28
N SER A 99 2.98 4.13 -13.12
CA SER A 99 1.71 3.90 -12.44
C SER A 99 1.81 4.04 -10.94
N LYS A 100 0.77 4.58 -10.32
CA LYS A 100 0.55 4.45 -8.88
C LYS A 100 0.39 2.97 -8.54
N MET A 101 1.01 2.54 -7.46
CA MET A 101 0.89 1.20 -6.88
C MET A 101 0.95 1.28 -5.36
N ASP A 102 0.28 0.36 -4.67
CA ASP A 102 0.52 0.13 -3.25
C ASP A 102 1.84 -0.65 -3.09
N GLY A 103 2.56 -0.44 -2.00
CA GLY A 103 3.88 -1.05 -1.80
C GLY A 103 3.90 -2.58 -1.96
N MET A 104 2.87 -3.29 -1.43
CA MET A 104 2.75 -4.73 -1.62
C MET A 104 2.60 -5.14 -3.09
N ASN A 105 1.88 -4.34 -3.90
CA ASN A 105 1.71 -4.63 -5.31
C ASN A 105 2.96 -4.31 -6.11
N LEU A 106 3.72 -3.28 -5.73
CA LEU A 106 5.01 -3.00 -6.34
C LEU A 106 5.97 -4.19 -6.18
N ALA A 107 6.07 -4.77 -4.97
CA ALA A 107 6.90 -5.94 -4.71
C ALA A 107 6.50 -7.15 -5.57
N ASN A 108 5.18 -7.41 -5.72
CA ASN A 108 4.69 -8.49 -6.57
C ASN A 108 4.98 -8.25 -8.07
N PHE A 109 4.80 -7.00 -8.54
CA PHE A 109 5.12 -6.65 -9.93
C PHE A 109 6.61 -6.77 -10.20
N ALA A 110 7.46 -6.42 -9.23
CA ALA A 110 8.92 -6.59 -9.32
C ALA A 110 9.29 -8.08 -9.43
N ALA A 111 8.73 -8.93 -8.54
CA ALA A 111 8.96 -10.37 -8.55
C ALA A 111 8.52 -11.03 -9.86
N ASP A 112 7.42 -10.55 -10.46
CA ASP A 112 6.91 -11.04 -11.76
C ASP A 112 7.67 -10.46 -12.97
N GLY A 113 8.71 -9.62 -12.74
CA GLY A 113 9.49 -8.99 -13.82
C GLY A 113 8.69 -8.01 -14.68
N LEU A 114 7.68 -7.34 -14.11
CA LEU A 114 6.79 -6.40 -14.78
C LEU A 114 7.21 -4.93 -14.59
N LEU A 115 8.27 -4.69 -13.83
CA LEU A 115 8.82 -3.36 -13.58
C LEU A 115 10.21 -3.22 -14.22
N THR A 116 10.65 -1.98 -14.34
CA THR A 116 11.99 -1.60 -14.81
C THR A 116 12.84 -1.29 -13.58
N ASP A 117 14.06 -1.86 -13.52
CA ASP A 117 15.06 -1.44 -12.54
C ASP A 117 15.50 -0.01 -12.85
N ILE A 118 15.31 0.87 -11.87
CA ILE A 118 15.67 2.29 -11.94
C ILE A 118 16.69 2.69 -10.86
N THR A 119 17.37 1.73 -10.25
CA THR A 119 18.31 1.94 -9.13
C THR A 119 19.30 3.06 -9.43
N ASP A 120 19.93 3.04 -10.60
CA ASP A 120 20.94 4.01 -10.99
C ASP A 120 20.38 5.43 -11.14
N VAL A 121 19.17 5.57 -11.68
CA VAL A 121 18.56 6.88 -11.94
C VAL A 121 17.78 7.42 -10.75
N ALA A 122 17.22 6.52 -9.91
CA ALA A 122 16.41 6.89 -8.75
C ALA A 122 17.26 7.24 -7.52
N GLY A 123 18.44 6.66 -7.36
CA GLY A 123 19.28 6.77 -6.15
C GLY A 123 19.56 8.21 -5.69
N GLN A 124 19.63 9.15 -6.63
CA GLN A 124 19.83 10.59 -6.35
C GLN A 124 18.67 11.22 -5.56
N TYR A 125 17.49 10.60 -5.58
CA TYR A 125 16.29 11.12 -4.89
C TYR A 125 16.10 10.51 -3.48
N LYS A 126 16.83 9.45 -3.13
CA LYS A 126 16.67 8.69 -1.88
C LYS A 126 16.63 9.58 -0.64
N GLY A 127 17.50 10.57 -0.54
CA GLY A 127 17.59 11.46 0.63
C GLY A 127 16.38 12.37 0.85
N LYS A 128 15.42 12.41 -0.06
CA LYS A 128 14.18 13.18 0.08
C LYS A 128 13.09 12.45 0.89
N TYR A 129 13.21 11.13 1.03
CA TYR A 129 12.17 10.25 1.56
C TYR A 129 12.60 9.59 2.87
N THR A 130 11.62 9.15 3.66
CA THR A 130 11.89 8.31 4.84
C THR A 130 12.48 6.96 4.42
N ALA A 131 13.26 6.35 5.30
CA ALA A 131 13.88 5.04 5.03
C ALA A 131 12.80 3.97 4.74
N ALA A 132 11.74 3.94 5.54
CA ALA A 132 10.63 3.01 5.35
C ALA A 132 9.95 3.16 3.97
N ALA A 133 9.69 4.39 3.54
CA ALA A 133 9.10 4.66 2.22
C ALA A 133 10.03 4.24 1.07
N TRP A 134 11.34 4.46 1.24
CA TRP A 134 12.32 4.03 0.24
C TRP A 134 12.43 2.51 0.15
N ASN A 135 12.37 1.81 1.28
CA ASN A 135 12.38 0.35 1.31
C ASN A 135 11.15 -0.24 0.60
N ALA A 136 9.99 0.41 0.69
CA ALA A 136 8.77 -0.03 0.01
C ALA A 136 8.88 -0.01 -1.53
N VAL A 137 9.78 0.80 -2.11
CA VAL A 137 10.03 0.84 -3.56
C VAL A 137 11.27 0.06 -3.99
N SER A 138 12.00 -0.52 -3.01
CA SER A 138 13.28 -1.21 -3.25
C SER A 138 13.29 -2.65 -2.71
N PRO A 139 12.32 -3.51 -3.12
CA PRO A 139 12.31 -4.90 -2.67
C PRO A 139 13.58 -5.62 -3.11
N GLY A 140 14.21 -6.36 -2.17
CA GLY A 140 15.48 -7.05 -2.41
C GLY A 140 16.66 -6.14 -2.75
N GLY A 141 16.56 -4.83 -2.44
CA GLY A 141 17.62 -3.84 -2.68
C GLY A 141 17.61 -3.21 -4.08
N THR A 142 16.77 -3.69 -5.00
CA THR A 142 16.61 -3.11 -6.35
C THR A 142 15.45 -2.13 -6.37
N THR A 143 15.68 -0.91 -6.84
CA THR A 143 14.66 0.16 -6.86
C THR A 143 13.83 0.10 -8.14
N PHE A 144 12.51 0.01 -8.00
CA PHE A 144 11.56 -0.11 -9.12
C PHE A 144 10.59 1.07 -9.23
N GLY A 145 10.65 2.02 -8.31
CA GLY A 145 9.76 3.16 -8.27
C GLY A 145 10.27 4.29 -7.39
N ILE A 146 9.44 5.30 -7.24
CA ILE A 146 9.66 6.42 -6.32
C ILE A 146 8.54 6.40 -5.28
N PRO A 147 8.83 6.63 -3.97
CA PRO A 147 7.77 6.78 -2.98
C PRO A 147 6.82 7.93 -3.33
N MET A 148 5.52 7.72 -3.21
CA MET A 148 4.51 8.74 -3.49
C MET A 148 3.90 9.29 -2.22
N GLY A 149 3.46 8.40 -1.34
CA GLY A 149 2.80 8.74 -0.09
C GLY A 149 3.04 7.70 0.98
N SER A 150 2.73 8.08 2.20
CA SER A 150 2.75 7.24 3.39
C SER A 150 1.38 7.33 4.07
N SER A 151 1.01 6.29 4.78
CA SER A 151 -0.24 6.25 5.55
C SER A 151 0.04 5.76 6.97
N PRO A 152 0.80 6.55 7.76
CA PRO A 152 1.11 6.18 9.14
C PRO A 152 -0.19 6.00 9.92
N LEU A 153 -0.24 5.00 10.79
CA LEU A 153 -1.43 4.67 11.54
C LEU A 153 -1.44 5.38 12.90
N PHE A 154 -2.62 5.88 13.25
CA PHE A 154 -2.93 6.48 14.54
C PHE A 154 -4.37 6.12 14.93
N THR A 155 -4.79 6.46 16.14
CA THR A 155 -6.13 6.16 16.64
C THR A 155 -7.05 7.36 16.52
N ALA A 156 -8.25 7.17 15.95
CA ALA A 156 -9.37 8.09 16.11
C ALA A 156 -10.37 7.50 17.11
N TYR A 157 -10.83 8.29 18.07
CA TYR A 157 -11.78 7.84 19.09
C TYR A 157 -12.86 8.86 19.41
N ARG A 158 -14.01 8.37 19.86
CA ARG A 158 -15.16 9.18 20.32
C ARG A 158 -14.90 9.69 21.73
N ALA A 159 -14.39 10.92 21.84
CA ALA A 159 -14.06 11.55 23.13
C ALA A 159 -15.26 11.59 24.09
N ASP A 160 -16.44 11.96 23.58
CA ASP A 160 -17.69 11.97 24.36
C ASP A 160 -18.08 10.61 24.94
N LEU A 161 -17.80 9.52 24.21
CA LEU A 161 -18.11 8.16 24.69
C LEU A 161 -17.02 7.62 25.60
N PHE A 162 -15.77 7.98 25.37
CA PHE A 162 -14.67 7.65 26.27
C PHE A 162 -14.92 8.28 27.65
N GLU A 163 -15.27 9.56 27.71
CA GLU A 163 -15.68 10.24 28.94
C GLU A 163 -16.89 9.54 29.59
N LYS A 164 -17.96 9.30 28.82
CA LYS A 164 -19.17 8.62 29.30
C LYS A 164 -18.89 7.24 29.93
N TYR A 165 -17.95 6.48 29.36
CA TYR A 165 -17.58 5.18 29.88
C TYR A 165 -16.46 5.25 30.93
N GLY A 166 -15.87 6.42 31.14
CA GLY A 166 -14.78 6.67 32.09
C GLY A 166 -13.50 5.93 31.70
N ILE A 167 -13.21 5.88 30.39
CA ILE A 167 -12.00 5.32 29.81
C ILE A 167 -11.15 6.44 29.21
N GLU A 168 -9.85 6.26 29.23
CA GLU A 168 -8.88 7.17 28.61
C GLU A 168 -8.40 6.61 27.27
N ALA A 169 -7.80 7.44 26.44
CA ALA A 169 -7.13 6.98 25.22
C ALA A 169 -6.04 5.95 25.59
N PRO A 170 -6.10 4.71 25.06
CA PRO A 170 -5.16 3.65 25.45
C PRO A 170 -3.76 3.96 24.93
N LYS A 171 -2.75 3.75 25.77
CA LYS A 171 -1.33 3.90 25.40
C LYS A 171 -0.71 2.60 24.92
N THR A 172 -1.26 1.49 25.37
CA THR A 172 -0.81 0.15 25.00
C THR A 172 -1.97 -0.69 24.48
N TRP A 173 -1.67 -1.76 23.76
CA TRP A 173 -2.69 -2.70 23.29
C TRP A 173 -3.41 -3.38 24.47
N ASP A 174 -2.71 -3.62 25.59
CA ASP A 174 -3.35 -4.13 26.82
C ASP A 174 -4.32 -3.10 27.43
N ASP A 175 -3.98 -1.81 27.38
CA ASP A 175 -4.89 -0.73 27.80
C ASP A 175 -6.16 -0.70 26.93
N LEU A 176 -6.02 -0.93 25.59
CA LEU A 176 -7.17 -0.98 24.68
C LEU A 176 -8.10 -2.16 25.07
N ILE A 177 -7.55 -3.33 25.32
CA ILE A 177 -8.32 -4.49 25.79
C ILE A 177 -9.04 -4.18 27.11
N ALA A 178 -8.34 -3.58 28.08
CA ALA A 178 -8.92 -3.19 29.36
C ALA A 178 -10.03 -2.14 29.20
N ALA A 179 -9.81 -1.12 28.37
CA ALA A 179 -10.79 -0.10 28.05
C ALA A 179 -12.06 -0.69 27.41
N GLY A 180 -11.90 -1.62 26.45
CA GLY A 180 -13.01 -2.32 25.82
C GLY A 180 -13.84 -3.12 26.83
N LYS A 181 -13.20 -3.90 27.68
CA LYS A 181 -13.87 -4.64 28.77
C LYS A 181 -14.61 -3.70 29.74
N LYS A 182 -14.02 -2.54 30.06
CA LYS A 182 -14.64 -1.52 30.92
C LYS A 182 -15.87 -0.89 30.28
N ALA A 183 -15.78 -0.54 29.00
CA ALA A 183 -16.90 0.02 28.25
C ALA A 183 -18.06 -0.99 28.15
N GLN A 184 -17.78 -2.26 27.88
CA GLN A 184 -18.79 -3.33 27.78
C GLN A 184 -19.49 -3.63 29.10
N LYS A 185 -18.88 -3.40 30.27
CA LYS A 185 -19.56 -3.50 31.56
C LYS A 185 -20.72 -2.49 31.67
N LYS A 186 -20.61 -1.33 31.01
CA LYS A 186 -21.64 -0.30 30.98
C LYS A 186 -22.62 -0.48 29.82
N ASN A 187 -22.15 -0.97 28.69
CA ASN A 187 -22.96 -1.24 27.50
C ASN A 187 -22.36 -2.41 26.69
N LYS A 188 -22.96 -3.59 26.82
CA LYS A 188 -22.50 -4.83 26.15
C LYS A 188 -22.42 -4.75 24.62
N LYS A 189 -23.14 -3.80 24.00
CA LYS A 189 -23.15 -3.65 22.52
C LYS A 189 -22.00 -2.82 21.98
N VAL A 190 -21.27 -2.14 22.86
CA VAL A 190 -20.14 -1.29 22.43
C VAL A 190 -18.96 -2.15 22.04
N LYS A 191 -18.33 -1.77 20.94
CA LYS A 191 -17.05 -2.30 20.46
C LYS A 191 -16.00 -1.21 20.60
N ILE A 192 -14.86 -1.55 21.18
CA ILE A 192 -13.75 -0.60 21.32
C ILE A 192 -13.00 -0.42 20.01
N PHE A 193 -13.08 -1.37 19.10
CA PHE A 193 -12.28 -1.43 17.89
C PHE A 193 -13.09 -1.98 16.69
N ASN A 194 -12.55 -1.86 15.47
CA ASN A 194 -13.08 -2.53 14.28
C ASN A 194 -11.97 -3.37 13.62
N MET A 195 -12.27 -4.62 13.35
CA MET A 195 -11.45 -5.52 12.53
C MET A 195 -12.37 -6.14 11.48
N ALA A 196 -12.25 -5.75 10.23
CA ALA A 196 -13.12 -6.26 9.17
C ALA A 196 -13.06 -7.79 9.09
N GLY A 197 -14.22 -8.42 8.93
CA GLY A 197 -14.31 -9.88 8.94
C GLY A 197 -13.69 -10.56 7.71
N GLU A 198 -13.43 -9.81 6.66
CA GLU A 198 -12.82 -10.26 5.41
C GLU A 198 -11.37 -9.81 5.23
N ASP A 199 -10.85 -8.93 6.12
CA ASP A 199 -9.58 -8.26 5.91
C ASP A 199 -8.66 -8.39 7.14
N PRO A 200 -7.56 -9.16 7.04
CA PRO A 200 -6.59 -9.37 8.12
C PRO A 200 -5.60 -8.19 8.30
N SER A 201 -5.81 -7.04 7.67
CA SER A 201 -4.90 -5.89 7.72
C SER A 201 -4.50 -5.50 9.15
N THR A 202 -5.44 -5.54 10.09
CA THR A 202 -5.14 -5.27 11.50
C THR A 202 -4.04 -6.20 12.05
N LEU A 203 -4.03 -7.48 11.71
CA LEU A 203 -2.96 -8.39 12.15
C LEU A 203 -1.62 -8.06 11.49
N VAL A 204 -1.64 -7.66 10.22
CA VAL A 204 -0.44 -7.19 9.51
C VAL A 204 0.14 -5.96 10.20
N ASP A 205 -0.71 -4.98 10.47
CA ASP A 205 -0.33 -3.72 11.10
C ASP A 205 0.26 -3.95 12.49
N LEU A 206 -0.41 -4.75 13.33
CA LEU A 206 0.06 -5.10 14.66
C LEU A 206 1.38 -5.90 14.62
N SER A 207 1.55 -6.77 13.64
CA SER A 207 2.81 -7.52 13.48
C SER A 207 3.97 -6.58 13.14
N TRP A 208 3.74 -5.62 12.24
CA TRP A 208 4.73 -4.60 11.95
C TRP A 208 5.06 -3.76 13.20
N GLU A 209 4.02 -3.27 13.90
CA GLU A 209 4.16 -2.47 15.12
C GLU A 209 4.84 -3.21 16.27
N SER A 210 4.73 -4.52 16.33
CA SER A 210 5.44 -5.35 17.32
C SER A 210 6.92 -5.56 17.01
N GLY A 211 7.37 -5.19 15.80
CA GLY A 211 8.74 -5.39 15.32
C GLY A 211 8.94 -6.71 14.56
N ALA A 212 7.87 -7.45 14.25
CA ALA A 212 7.98 -8.65 13.44
C ALA A 212 8.49 -8.36 12.03
N GLN A 213 9.21 -9.31 11.46
CA GLN A 213 9.70 -9.30 10.09
C GLN A 213 9.19 -10.54 9.37
N TRP A 214 8.01 -10.46 8.77
CA TRP A 214 7.39 -11.61 8.10
C TRP A 214 8.20 -12.13 6.92
N TYR A 215 8.96 -11.26 6.27
CA TYR A 215 9.87 -11.59 5.19
C TYR A 215 11.19 -10.88 5.40
N LYS A 216 12.27 -11.59 5.18
CA LYS A 216 13.63 -11.06 5.20
C LYS A 216 14.41 -11.66 4.05
N ALA A 217 14.99 -10.82 3.21
CA ALA A 217 15.93 -11.26 2.19
C ALA A 217 17.28 -11.54 2.84
N GLU A 218 17.84 -12.73 2.66
CA GLU A 218 19.17 -13.13 3.11
C GLU A 218 19.93 -13.75 1.92
N ASP A 219 21.07 -13.15 1.60
CA ASP A 219 21.98 -13.61 0.51
C ASP A 219 21.23 -14.13 -0.73
N ASP A 220 20.97 -15.46 -0.79
CA ASP A 220 20.36 -16.14 -1.94
C ASP A 220 18.97 -16.74 -1.64
N HIS A 221 18.36 -16.41 -0.50
CA HIS A 221 17.05 -16.94 -0.11
C HIS A 221 16.22 -15.95 0.70
N TRP A 222 14.93 -16.27 0.87
CA TRP A 222 14.01 -15.56 1.75
C TRP A 222 13.81 -16.35 3.04
N VAL A 223 13.89 -15.67 4.17
CA VAL A 223 13.39 -16.15 5.46
C VAL A 223 11.96 -15.66 5.62
N VAL A 224 11.05 -16.58 5.90
CA VAL A 224 9.63 -16.34 6.13
C VAL A 224 9.32 -16.67 7.58
N ASP A 225 8.92 -15.68 8.39
CA ASP A 225 8.73 -15.83 9.83
C ASP A 225 7.45 -15.15 10.32
N PHE A 226 6.31 -15.84 10.20
CA PHE A 226 5.03 -15.42 10.75
C PHE A 226 4.82 -15.91 12.20
N THR A 227 5.75 -16.66 12.75
CA THR A 227 5.63 -17.28 14.07
C THR A 227 6.70 -16.82 15.05
N SER A 228 7.45 -15.76 14.71
CA SER A 228 8.36 -15.08 15.63
C SER A 228 7.67 -14.65 16.93
N PRO A 229 8.40 -14.46 18.03
CA PRO A 229 7.81 -13.94 19.28
C PRO A 229 7.04 -12.65 19.10
N GLU A 230 7.53 -11.74 18.25
CA GLU A 230 6.91 -10.47 17.93
C GLU A 230 5.59 -10.68 17.15
N ALA A 231 5.58 -11.54 16.14
CA ALA A 231 4.37 -11.85 15.36
C ALA A 231 3.32 -12.55 16.24
N LEU A 232 3.73 -13.48 17.11
CA LEU A 232 2.82 -14.13 18.05
C LEU A 232 2.26 -13.16 19.09
N LYS A 233 3.07 -12.19 19.56
CA LYS A 233 2.60 -11.15 20.48
C LYS A 233 1.50 -10.29 19.83
N ALA A 234 1.65 -9.93 18.55
CA ALA A 234 0.60 -9.26 17.78
C ALA A 234 -0.65 -10.15 17.62
N GLY A 235 -0.43 -11.42 17.30
CA GLY A 235 -1.50 -12.43 17.21
C GLY A 235 -2.30 -12.58 18.49
N ASP A 236 -1.65 -12.52 19.66
CA ASP A 236 -2.33 -12.61 20.96
C ASP A 236 -3.27 -11.42 21.22
N ILE A 237 -2.90 -10.20 20.82
CA ILE A 237 -3.79 -9.04 20.92
C ILE A 237 -5.03 -9.25 20.05
N VAL A 238 -4.84 -9.66 18.79
CA VAL A 238 -5.95 -9.96 17.87
C VAL A 238 -6.86 -11.06 18.44
N GLN A 239 -6.26 -12.14 18.97
CA GLN A 239 -7.01 -13.23 19.60
C GLN A 239 -7.84 -12.73 20.77
N GLN A 240 -7.29 -11.87 21.64
CA GLN A 240 -8.02 -11.29 22.76
C GLN A 240 -9.18 -10.38 22.30
N LEU A 241 -9.01 -9.60 21.23
CA LEU A 241 -10.07 -8.77 20.65
C LEU A 241 -11.25 -9.65 20.17
N VAL A 242 -10.93 -10.77 19.50
CA VAL A 242 -11.91 -11.74 19.01
C VAL A 242 -12.60 -12.48 20.17
N ASP A 243 -11.83 -13.05 21.10
CA ASP A 243 -12.34 -13.91 22.17
C ASP A 243 -13.28 -13.18 23.14
N ASN A 244 -12.94 -11.94 23.45
CA ASN A 244 -13.71 -11.08 24.35
C ASN A 244 -14.80 -10.28 23.62
N ASP A 245 -14.98 -10.48 22.30
CA ASP A 245 -15.98 -9.76 21.48
C ASP A 245 -15.82 -8.22 21.57
N LEU A 246 -14.57 -7.74 21.61
CA LEU A 246 -14.24 -6.33 21.79
C LEU A 246 -14.21 -5.55 20.48
N ALA A 247 -14.00 -6.23 19.35
CA ALA A 247 -13.97 -5.63 18.03
C ALA A 247 -15.29 -5.89 17.27
N SER A 248 -15.69 -4.91 16.47
CA SER A 248 -16.67 -5.08 15.41
C SER A 248 -16.00 -5.79 14.23
N ASN A 249 -16.73 -6.68 13.56
CA ASN A 249 -16.29 -7.34 12.33
C ASN A 249 -16.95 -6.74 11.07
N ALA A 250 -17.45 -5.50 11.17
CA ALA A 250 -18.10 -4.84 10.05
C ALA A 250 -17.11 -4.62 8.89
N SER A 251 -17.54 -5.00 7.70
CA SER A 251 -16.76 -4.87 6.47
C SER A 251 -16.50 -3.40 6.13
N TYR A 252 -15.29 -3.06 5.75
CA TYR A 252 -14.97 -1.74 5.21
C TYR A 252 -15.62 -1.48 3.84
N ALA A 253 -16.00 -2.54 3.12
CA ALA A 253 -16.74 -2.45 1.87
C ALA A 253 -18.24 -2.15 2.07
N ASP A 254 -18.77 -2.35 3.28
CA ASP A 254 -20.16 -2.03 3.63
C ASP A 254 -20.27 -0.57 4.10
N PRO A 255 -20.94 0.32 3.37
CA PRO A 255 -21.18 1.69 3.84
C PRO A 255 -21.87 1.79 5.21
N GLY A 256 -22.52 0.72 5.65
CA GLY A 256 -23.12 0.62 6.99
C GLY A 256 -22.08 0.69 8.11
N VAL A 257 -20.81 0.39 7.87
CA VAL A 257 -19.73 0.51 8.87
C VAL A 257 -19.62 1.94 9.39
N PHE A 258 -19.70 2.95 8.51
CA PHE A 258 -19.66 4.36 8.90
C PHE A 258 -20.79 4.74 9.85
N LYS A 259 -21.97 4.14 9.67
CA LYS A 259 -23.09 4.35 10.58
C LYS A 259 -22.81 3.79 11.98
N THR A 260 -22.11 2.67 12.10
CA THR A 260 -21.74 2.11 13.42
C THR A 260 -20.81 3.04 14.18
N TRP A 261 -19.89 3.69 13.47
CA TRP A 261 -18.94 4.66 14.04
C TRP A 261 -19.64 5.98 14.39
N ASP A 262 -20.41 6.54 13.46
CA ASP A 262 -21.16 7.79 13.68
C ASP A 262 -22.15 7.69 14.84
N LEU A 263 -22.79 6.52 15.01
CA LEU A 263 -23.72 6.26 16.13
C LEU A 263 -23.02 5.84 17.44
N GLY A 264 -21.72 5.55 17.43
CA GLY A 264 -20.95 5.16 18.61
C GLY A 264 -21.22 3.73 19.08
N THR A 265 -21.55 2.82 18.16
CA THR A 265 -21.53 1.37 18.44
C THR A 265 -20.09 0.88 18.47
N THR A 266 -19.24 1.36 17.54
CA THR A 266 -17.80 1.24 17.59
C THR A 266 -17.23 2.62 17.95
N ILE A 267 -16.38 2.70 18.97
CA ILE A 267 -16.01 3.97 19.62
C ILE A 267 -14.55 4.39 19.40
N ALA A 268 -13.71 3.53 18.85
CA ALA A 268 -12.38 3.87 18.37
C ALA A 268 -12.02 3.01 17.15
N MET A 269 -11.03 3.46 16.40
CA MET A 269 -10.51 2.78 15.22
C MET A 269 -9.07 3.20 14.95
N THR A 270 -8.25 2.29 14.45
CA THR A 270 -7.01 2.67 13.78
C THR A 270 -7.34 3.30 12.44
N THR A 271 -6.66 4.37 12.09
CA THR A 271 -6.92 5.14 10.88
C THR A 271 -5.62 5.79 10.37
N SER A 272 -5.71 6.39 9.20
CA SER A 272 -4.67 7.24 8.65
C SER A 272 -5.27 8.46 7.93
N THR A 273 -4.42 9.35 7.45
CA THR A 273 -4.84 10.66 6.93
C THR A 273 -5.82 10.59 5.76
N TRP A 274 -5.64 9.63 4.84
CA TRP A 274 -6.49 9.50 3.66
C TRP A 274 -7.96 9.17 3.98
N GLN A 275 -8.21 8.58 5.17
CA GLN A 275 -9.55 8.24 5.63
C GLN A 275 -10.29 9.43 6.26
N LEU A 276 -9.55 10.44 6.77
CA LEU A 276 -10.15 11.56 7.49
C LEU A 276 -11.17 12.36 6.66
N PRO A 277 -10.95 12.70 5.38
CA PRO A 277 -11.97 13.33 4.54
C PRO A 277 -13.22 12.47 4.35
N ILE A 278 -13.05 11.13 4.27
CA ILE A 278 -14.15 10.18 4.16
C ILE A 278 -15.00 10.21 5.43
N TYR A 279 -14.37 10.21 6.60
CA TYR A 279 -15.06 10.28 7.89
C TYR A 279 -15.79 11.61 8.07
N ASN A 280 -15.15 12.72 7.71
CA ASN A 280 -15.77 14.06 7.78
C ASN A 280 -17.08 14.13 6.95
N THR A 281 -17.15 13.40 5.86
CA THR A 281 -18.35 13.30 5.01
C THR A 281 -19.39 12.35 5.61
N ASN A 282 -18.97 11.23 6.20
CA ASN A 282 -19.87 10.13 6.59
C ASN A 282 -20.26 10.13 8.07
N PHE A 283 -19.76 11.07 8.89
CA PHE A 283 -20.08 11.16 10.33
C PHE A 283 -20.88 12.41 10.70
N PRO A 284 -22.08 12.65 10.14
CA PRO A 284 -22.82 13.89 10.35
C PRO A 284 -23.31 14.06 11.79
N LYS A 285 -23.52 12.98 12.57
CA LYS A 285 -24.03 13.02 13.95
C LYS A 285 -22.94 13.14 15.00
N SER A 286 -21.70 12.81 14.63
CA SER A 286 -20.57 12.80 15.55
C SER A 286 -19.48 13.81 15.20
N LYS A 287 -19.75 14.75 14.29
CA LYS A 287 -18.87 15.92 14.07
C LYS A 287 -18.57 16.62 15.39
N GLY A 288 -17.31 17.02 15.59
CA GLY A 288 -16.84 17.68 16.81
C GLY A 288 -16.79 16.78 18.05
N LYS A 289 -16.92 15.44 17.91
CA LYS A 289 -16.87 14.50 19.03
C LYS A 289 -15.70 13.52 18.97
N TRP A 290 -14.89 13.63 17.94
CA TRP A 290 -13.72 12.79 17.75
C TRP A 290 -12.46 13.48 18.22
N GLN A 291 -11.49 12.68 18.64
CA GLN A 291 -10.10 13.09 18.89
C GLN A 291 -9.16 12.09 18.24
N LEU A 292 -7.95 12.55 17.94
CA LEU A 292 -6.84 11.70 17.57
C LEU A 292 -5.96 11.44 18.78
N ALA A 293 -5.37 10.25 18.80
CA ALA A 293 -4.34 9.84 19.73
C ALA A 293 -3.33 8.96 19.00
N ASP A 294 -2.16 8.79 19.59
CA ASP A 294 -1.20 7.80 19.13
C ASP A 294 -1.87 6.41 19.07
N SER A 295 -1.44 5.56 18.15
CA SER A 295 -1.83 4.14 18.19
C SER A 295 -1.38 3.53 19.52
N PRO A 296 -2.15 2.58 20.10
CA PRO A 296 -1.66 1.79 21.21
C PRO A 296 -0.36 1.08 20.82
N MET A 297 0.61 1.02 21.71
CA MET A 297 1.95 0.51 21.41
C MET A 297 2.23 -0.80 22.15
N PHE A 298 3.13 -1.61 21.58
CA PHE A 298 3.68 -2.77 22.25
C PHE A 298 4.76 -2.40 23.29
N ASP A 299 5.48 -1.31 23.04
CA ASP A 299 6.50 -0.74 23.94
C ASP A 299 6.50 0.78 23.82
N THR A 300 6.02 1.48 24.84
CA THR A 300 5.98 2.95 24.86
C THR A 300 7.36 3.62 24.94
N ALA A 301 8.40 2.87 25.32
CA ALA A 301 9.78 3.37 25.31
C ALA A 301 10.43 3.27 23.93
N LYS A 302 9.84 2.46 23.04
CA LYS A 302 10.26 2.28 21.64
C LYS A 302 9.02 2.35 20.75
N PRO A 303 8.45 3.55 20.59
CA PRO A 303 7.23 3.72 19.81
C PRO A 303 7.45 3.27 18.36
N GLN A 304 6.50 2.50 17.86
CA GLN A 304 6.51 2.01 16.49
C GLN A 304 5.08 1.94 15.95
N THR A 305 4.90 2.39 14.73
CA THR A 305 3.65 2.26 13.98
C THR A 305 3.89 1.56 12.66
N SER A 306 2.84 1.06 12.07
CA SER A 306 2.83 0.58 10.70
C SER A 306 2.43 1.70 9.72
N SER A 307 2.63 1.45 8.43
CA SER A 307 2.21 2.35 7.37
C SER A 307 1.94 1.57 6.09
N ASN A 308 0.93 1.98 5.35
CA ASN A 308 0.85 1.64 3.93
C ASN A 308 1.61 2.69 3.12
N PHE A 309 2.25 2.26 2.04
CA PHE A 309 2.95 3.15 1.13
C PHE A 309 2.28 3.16 -0.23
N ASP A 310 2.02 4.36 -0.74
CA ASP A 310 1.76 4.58 -2.15
C ASP A 310 3.09 4.81 -2.87
N THR A 311 3.23 4.20 -4.02
CA THR A 311 4.45 4.21 -4.82
C THR A 311 4.16 4.55 -6.27
N LEU A 312 5.16 5.01 -6.97
CA LEU A 312 5.14 5.31 -8.40
C LEU A 312 6.08 4.32 -9.10
N GLY A 313 5.54 3.18 -9.52
CA GLY A 313 6.29 2.13 -10.17
C GLY A 313 6.55 2.45 -11.65
N VAL A 314 7.77 2.21 -12.12
CA VAL A 314 8.14 2.32 -13.53
C VAL A 314 7.94 0.98 -14.21
N LEU A 315 6.99 0.92 -15.18
CA LEU A 315 6.59 -0.33 -15.81
C LEU A 315 7.64 -0.82 -16.82
N LYS A 316 7.73 -2.13 -16.98
CA LYS A 316 8.54 -2.78 -18.02
C LYS A 316 8.15 -2.26 -19.40
N GLY A 317 9.14 -1.91 -20.21
CA GLY A 317 8.95 -1.35 -21.54
C GLY A 317 8.84 0.18 -21.56
N CYS A 318 8.95 0.87 -20.41
CA CYS A 318 9.13 2.32 -20.38
C CYS A 318 10.42 2.70 -21.11
N LYS A 319 10.32 3.54 -22.14
CA LYS A 319 11.48 3.95 -22.98
C LYS A 319 12.32 5.05 -22.34
N TYR A 320 11.78 5.74 -21.33
CA TYR A 320 12.39 6.92 -20.71
C TYR A 320 12.28 6.81 -19.18
N PRO A 321 12.93 5.80 -18.55
CA PRO A 321 12.82 5.57 -17.11
C PRO A 321 13.42 6.71 -16.28
N ASP A 322 14.44 7.40 -16.80
CA ASP A 322 15.04 8.60 -16.23
C ASP A 322 14.02 9.75 -16.10
N ARG A 323 13.28 10.01 -17.18
CA ARG A 323 12.22 11.04 -17.20
C ARG A 323 11.03 10.66 -16.31
N ALA A 324 10.70 9.38 -16.27
CA ALA A 324 9.64 8.88 -15.39
C ALA A 324 10.03 9.05 -13.90
N ALA A 325 11.28 8.73 -13.54
CA ALA A 325 11.80 8.92 -12.18
C ALA A 325 11.88 10.41 -11.79
N GLU A 326 12.29 11.28 -12.71
CA GLU A 326 12.35 12.73 -12.51
C GLU A 326 10.95 13.30 -12.19
N PHE A 327 9.96 12.99 -13.06
CA PHE A 327 8.56 13.39 -12.82
C PHE A 327 8.01 12.82 -11.52
N ALA A 328 8.24 11.54 -11.25
CA ALA A 328 7.77 10.88 -10.03
C ALA A 328 8.36 11.54 -8.76
N ALA A 329 9.66 11.86 -8.79
CA ALA A 329 10.33 12.54 -7.68
C ALA A 329 9.82 13.97 -7.51
N TRP A 330 9.58 14.72 -8.59
CA TRP A 330 8.98 16.03 -8.53
C TRP A 330 7.56 15.95 -7.94
N LEU A 331 6.74 15.04 -8.48
CA LEU A 331 5.35 14.86 -8.05
C LEU A 331 5.23 14.65 -6.55
N SER A 332 6.10 13.82 -5.98
CA SER A 332 6.00 13.35 -4.60
C SER A 332 6.89 14.08 -3.60
N SER A 333 7.78 14.99 -4.04
CA SER A 333 8.71 15.66 -3.12
C SER A 333 8.94 17.15 -3.39
N SER A 334 8.46 17.72 -4.51
CA SER A 334 8.64 19.15 -4.71
C SER A 334 7.64 19.95 -3.87
N LYS A 335 8.07 21.10 -3.34
CA LYS A 335 7.22 21.99 -2.56
C LYS A 335 5.98 22.43 -3.33
N GLU A 336 6.14 22.71 -4.62
CA GLU A 336 5.06 23.15 -5.49
C GLU A 336 4.00 22.06 -5.66
N SER A 337 4.45 20.85 -6.00
CA SER A 337 3.59 19.70 -6.18
C SER A 337 2.86 19.34 -4.88
N LEU A 338 3.57 19.26 -3.76
CA LEU A 338 2.98 18.94 -2.46
C LEU A 338 2.02 20.03 -1.97
N THR A 339 2.29 21.31 -2.27
CA THR A 339 1.35 22.40 -1.97
C THR A 339 0.05 22.24 -2.76
N THR A 340 0.13 21.83 -4.02
CA THR A 340 -1.05 21.55 -4.88
C THR A 340 -1.83 20.34 -4.36
N LEU A 341 -1.13 19.28 -3.96
CA LEU A 341 -1.73 18.05 -3.43
C LEU A 341 -2.48 18.29 -2.12
N THR A 342 -1.87 19.04 -1.20
CA THR A 342 -2.41 19.29 0.15
C THR A 342 -3.33 20.51 0.22
N ASP A 343 -3.64 21.15 -0.91
CA ASP A 343 -4.70 22.16 -0.97
C ASP A 343 -6.04 21.47 -0.63
N PRO A 344 -6.84 22.02 0.29
CA PRO A 344 -8.15 21.44 0.63
C PRO A 344 -9.08 21.21 -0.56
N ALA A 345 -8.95 22.01 -1.62
CA ALA A 345 -9.71 21.83 -2.86
C ALA A 345 -9.34 20.56 -3.63
N SER A 346 -8.17 20.00 -3.41
CA SER A 346 -7.74 18.72 -4.02
C SER A 346 -8.52 17.54 -3.48
N LYS A 347 -9.07 17.66 -2.28
CA LYS A 347 -9.73 16.58 -1.51
C LYS A 347 -8.82 15.36 -1.27
N SER A 348 -7.52 15.51 -1.48
CA SER A 348 -6.55 14.47 -1.24
C SER A 348 -6.25 14.36 0.26
N GLY A 349 -6.37 13.16 0.80
CA GLY A 349 -5.88 12.84 2.15
C GLY A 349 -4.51 12.18 2.13
N LEU A 350 -3.83 12.16 0.98
CA LEU A 350 -2.52 11.55 0.85
C LEU A 350 -1.49 12.28 1.71
N PHE A 351 -0.82 11.55 2.59
CA PHE A 351 0.27 12.07 3.40
C PHE A 351 1.59 11.89 2.65
N PRO A 352 2.40 12.95 2.49
CA PRO A 352 3.65 12.86 1.75
C PRO A 352 4.64 11.90 2.42
N ALA A 353 5.39 11.14 1.61
CA ALA A 353 6.42 10.21 2.09
C ALA A 353 7.80 10.87 2.34
N VAL A 354 7.87 12.20 2.30
CA VAL A 354 9.10 12.99 2.48
C VAL A 354 9.52 13.05 3.95
N THR A 355 10.79 13.38 4.20
CA THR A 355 11.36 13.47 5.55
C THR A 355 10.81 14.65 6.37
N ASP A 356 10.43 15.76 5.72
CA ASP A 356 9.79 16.92 6.38
C ASP A 356 8.37 17.11 5.87
N VAL A 357 7.40 16.72 6.69
CA VAL A 357 5.97 16.82 6.40
C VAL A 357 5.30 18.01 7.09
N SER A 358 6.00 18.69 8.00
CA SER A 358 5.45 19.76 8.83
C SER A 358 4.76 20.88 8.05
N PRO A 359 5.17 21.28 6.82
CA PRO A 359 4.46 22.31 6.06
C PRO A 359 3.09 21.89 5.50
N TYR A 360 2.74 20.60 5.58
CA TYR A 360 1.61 20.01 4.86
C TYR A 360 0.56 19.41 5.78
N VAL A 361 0.93 18.94 6.98
CA VAL A 361 0.07 18.10 7.82
C VAL A 361 -1.22 18.81 8.24
N ASP A 362 -1.16 20.08 8.62
CA ASP A 362 -2.36 20.84 9.04
C ASP A 362 -3.41 20.99 7.94
N LYS A 363 -2.98 20.96 6.67
CA LYS A 363 -3.86 21.20 5.53
C LYS A 363 -4.74 20.01 5.17
N ILE A 364 -4.33 18.81 5.58
CA ILE A 364 -5.03 17.55 5.27
C ILE A 364 -5.97 17.11 6.40
N ILE A 365 -6.01 17.85 7.52
CA ILE A 365 -6.84 17.53 8.68
C ILE A 365 -8.20 18.23 8.58
N PRO A 366 -9.33 17.49 8.50
CA PRO A 366 -10.66 18.10 8.52
C PRO A 366 -11.04 18.53 9.94
N THR A 367 -10.78 19.79 10.29
CA THR A 367 -10.94 20.34 11.66
C THR A 367 -12.36 20.22 12.21
N GLU A 368 -13.40 20.20 11.35
CA GLU A 368 -14.80 20.05 11.76
C GLU A 368 -15.12 18.71 12.43
N MET A 369 -14.32 17.68 12.20
CA MET A 369 -14.52 16.34 12.73
C MET A 369 -14.12 16.27 14.22
N PHE A 370 -13.16 17.09 14.63
CA PHE A 370 -12.52 17.02 15.94
C PHE A 370 -13.06 18.09 16.89
N ASN A 371 -12.97 17.82 18.21
CA ASN A 371 -13.44 18.75 19.25
C ASN A 371 -12.41 19.85 19.60
N GLY A 372 -11.25 19.90 18.93
CA GLY A 372 -10.22 20.91 19.13
C GLY A 372 -9.31 20.71 20.36
N GLU A 373 -9.49 19.62 21.13
CA GLU A 373 -8.70 19.36 22.35
C GLU A 373 -7.42 18.54 22.07
N SER A 374 -7.33 17.85 20.92
CA SER A 374 -6.14 17.09 20.53
C SER A 374 -5.28 17.87 19.55
N ASP A 375 -3.96 17.77 19.72
CA ASP A 375 -3.00 18.23 18.71
C ASP A 375 -2.92 17.18 17.60
N SER A 376 -3.90 17.21 16.69
CA SER A 376 -4.02 16.25 15.62
C SER A 376 -2.80 16.24 14.69
N ALA A 377 -2.19 17.40 14.43
CA ALA A 377 -0.99 17.51 13.62
C ALA A 377 0.19 16.81 14.27
N LYS A 378 0.35 16.99 15.58
CA LYS A 378 1.41 16.32 16.35
C LYS A 378 1.23 14.80 16.34
N VAL A 379 0.03 14.30 16.59
CA VAL A 379 -0.27 12.84 16.54
C VAL A 379 0.11 12.25 15.20
N ILE A 380 -0.26 12.88 14.09
CA ILE A 380 0.04 12.41 12.74
C ILE A 380 1.55 12.46 12.45
N THR A 381 2.22 13.54 12.88
CA THR A 381 3.67 13.71 12.67
C THR A 381 4.47 12.70 13.50
N ASP A 382 4.09 12.48 14.75
CA ASP A 382 4.69 11.48 15.62
C ASP A 382 4.52 10.09 15.02
N ALA A 383 3.31 9.72 14.63
CA ALA A 383 3.03 8.44 13.96
C ALA A 383 3.92 8.25 12.72
N ALA A 384 4.07 9.29 11.88
CA ALA A 384 4.95 9.23 10.73
C ALA A 384 6.43 9.01 11.08
N SER A 385 6.88 9.59 12.20
CA SER A 385 8.26 9.44 12.69
C SER A 385 8.54 8.06 13.29
N TRP A 386 7.52 7.33 13.69
CA TRP A 386 7.61 6.01 14.33
C TRP A 386 7.38 4.84 13.35
N VAL A 387 7.19 5.12 12.07
CA VAL A 387 7.06 4.04 11.08
C VAL A 387 8.34 3.23 11.02
N GLY A 388 8.24 1.95 11.39
CA GLY A 388 9.38 1.03 11.37
C GLY A 388 9.87 0.79 9.95
N ASP A 389 11.18 0.79 9.74
CA ASP A 389 11.82 0.59 8.43
C ASP A 389 12.22 -0.87 8.15
N GLN A 390 12.02 -1.78 9.13
CA GLN A 390 12.37 -3.19 9.01
C GLN A 390 11.38 -4.02 8.18
N TRP A 391 10.18 -3.49 7.88
CA TRP A 391 9.15 -4.22 7.16
C TRP A 391 9.49 -4.40 5.67
N GLN A 392 9.35 -5.61 5.18
CA GLN A 392 9.52 -5.96 3.78
C GLN A 392 8.31 -6.71 3.25
N TYR A 393 7.87 -6.35 2.05
CA TYR A 393 6.91 -7.14 1.31
C TYR A 393 7.63 -8.24 0.54
N GLY A 394 7.27 -9.50 0.80
CA GLY A 394 7.85 -10.63 0.09
C GLY A 394 7.40 -10.75 -1.36
N PRO A 395 8.09 -11.56 -2.17
CA PRO A 395 7.80 -11.68 -3.62
C PRO A 395 6.42 -12.28 -3.92
N ASN A 396 5.82 -13.04 -2.99
CA ASN A 396 4.48 -13.60 -3.14
C ASN A 396 3.45 -12.97 -2.16
N TYR A 397 3.71 -11.76 -1.67
CA TYR A 397 2.91 -11.16 -0.60
C TYR A 397 1.41 -11.09 -0.91
N ALA A 398 1.00 -10.73 -2.14
CA ALA A 398 -0.42 -10.68 -2.50
C ALA A 398 -1.09 -12.06 -2.50
N ALA A 399 -0.37 -13.10 -2.92
CA ALA A 399 -0.87 -14.47 -2.90
C ALA A 399 -0.99 -14.97 -1.44
N MET A 400 0.02 -14.71 -0.62
CA MET A 400 0.00 -14.98 0.82
C MET A 400 -1.17 -14.27 1.50
N TYR A 401 -1.35 -12.97 1.22
CA TYR A 401 -2.44 -12.18 1.80
C TYR A 401 -3.81 -12.75 1.42
N SER A 402 -3.99 -13.16 0.16
CA SER A 402 -5.22 -13.80 -0.30
C SER A 402 -5.48 -15.15 0.41
N GLU A 403 -4.43 -15.93 0.71
CA GLU A 403 -4.57 -17.16 1.50
C GLU A 403 -4.91 -16.85 2.95
N MET A 404 -4.27 -15.83 3.53
CA MET A 404 -4.60 -15.35 4.88
C MET A 404 -6.05 -14.89 4.98
N GLN A 405 -6.59 -14.15 4.00
CA GLN A 405 -7.99 -13.74 3.96
C GLN A 405 -8.96 -14.92 4.05
N LYS A 406 -8.67 -16.04 3.35
CA LYS A 406 -9.50 -17.26 3.41
C LYS A 406 -9.55 -17.86 4.81
N GLN A 407 -8.43 -17.82 5.54
CA GLN A 407 -8.34 -18.36 6.91
C GLN A 407 -8.82 -17.35 7.96
N TRP A 408 -8.69 -16.05 7.69
CA TRP A 408 -9.13 -14.98 8.58
C TRP A 408 -10.61 -15.10 8.97
N GLY A 409 -11.47 -15.40 8.00
CA GLY A 409 -12.90 -15.64 8.28
C GLY A 409 -13.14 -16.77 9.28
N LYS A 410 -12.25 -17.77 9.39
CA LYS A 410 -12.33 -18.83 10.39
C LYS A 410 -11.88 -18.34 11.77
N VAL A 411 -10.85 -17.49 11.83
CA VAL A 411 -10.44 -16.83 13.09
C VAL A 411 -11.59 -15.99 13.65
N MET A 412 -12.20 -15.15 12.80
CA MET A 412 -13.31 -14.29 13.20
C MET A 412 -14.55 -15.07 13.69
N LYS A 413 -14.72 -16.32 13.24
CA LYS A 413 -15.75 -17.26 13.71
C LYS A 413 -15.30 -18.13 14.89
N LYS A 414 -14.06 -17.98 15.36
CA LYS A 414 -13.42 -18.77 16.43
C LYS A 414 -13.32 -20.27 16.09
N GLU A 415 -13.22 -20.59 14.81
CA GLU A 415 -13.03 -21.96 14.31
C GLU A 415 -11.56 -22.39 14.39
N ILE A 416 -10.62 -21.44 14.26
CA ILE A 416 -9.18 -21.61 14.46
C ILE A 416 -8.64 -20.41 15.25
N THR A 417 -7.50 -20.60 15.89
CA THR A 417 -6.77 -19.50 16.54
C THR A 417 -5.91 -18.70 15.55
N VAL A 418 -5.55 -17.46 15.92
CA VAL A 418 -4.61 -16.65 15.14
C VAL A 418 -3.25 -17.37 15.00
N LYS A 419 -2.76 -18.04 16.05
CA LYS A 419 -1.51 -18.80 16.00
C LYS A 419 -1.57 -19.95 15.00
N GLU A 420 -2.65 -20.73 14.99
CA GLU A 420 -2.85 -21.81 14.01
C GLU A 420 -2.86 -21.27 12.59
N MET A 421 -3.53 -20.12 12.37
CA MET A 421 -3.52 -19.44 11.08
C MET A 421 -2.10 -19.02 10.67
N LEU A 422 -1.37 -18.31 11.53
CA LEU A 422 0.00 -17.85 11.24
C LEU A 422 0.94 -19.02 10.89
N THR A 423 0.87 -20.10 11.67
CA THR A 423 1.67 -21.33 11.38
C THR A 423 1.32 -21.93 10.02
N SER A 424 0.02 -21.98 9.67
CA SER A 424 -0.43 -22.50 8.39
C SER A 424 0.02 -21.61 7.21
N ILE A 425 -0.06 -20.28 7.39
CA ILE A 425 0.33 -19.31 6.36
C ILE A 425 1.85 -19.31 6.15
N GLU A 426 2.65 -19.45 7.20
CA GLU A 426 4.10 -19.56 7.07
C GLU A 426 4.49 -20.75 6.21
N LYS A 427 3.97 -21.93 6.54
CA LYS A 427 4.22 -23.13 5.74
C LYS A 427 3.77 -22.93 4.29
N TRP A 428 2.55 -22.45 4.07
CA TRP A 428 2.01 -22.21 2.73
C TRP A 428 2.89 -21.24 1.94
N THR A 429 3.37 -20.18 2.57
CA THR A 429 4.19 -19.13 1.94
C THR A 429 5.55 -19.67 1.50
N VAL A 430 6.20 -20.47 2.34
CA VAL A 430 7.47 -21.11 2.02
C VAL A 430 7.30 -22.10 0.86
N ASP A 431 6.25 -22.93 0.91
CA ASP A 431 5.94 -23.89 -0.16
C ASP A 431 5.69 -23.16 -1.49
N ASP A 432 4.85 -22.12 -1.51
CA ASP A 432 4.52 -21.33 -2.71
C ASP A 432 5.75 -20.64 -3.34
N LEU A 433 6.65 -20.11 -2.52
CA LEU A 433 7.89 -19.51 -3.01
C LEU A 433 8.80 -20.56 -3.65
N ASN A 434 9.01 -21.70 -2.98
CA ASN A 434 9.86 -22.77 -3.48
C ASN A 434 9.28 -23.40 -4.76
N ASP A 435 7.96 -23.55 -4.86
CA ASP A 435 7.29 -24.03 -6.08
C ASP A 435 7.49 -23.08 -7.27
N LYS A 436 7.65 -21.79 -7.01
CA LYS A 436 7.98 -20.76 -8.01
C LYS A 436 9.48 -20.64 -8.31
N GLY A 437 10.30 -21.49 -7.71
CA GLY A 437 11.76 -21.47 -7.89
C GLY A 437 12.46 -20.35 -7.11
N ILE A 438 11.77 -19.70 -6.18
CA ILE A 438 12.33 -18.69 -5.27
C ILE A 438 12.68 -19.39 -3.97
N LYS A 439 13.97 -19.52 -3.66
CA LYS A 439 14.42 -20.18 -2.43
C LYS A 439 13.83 -19.50 -1.18
N ALA A 440 13.17 -20.25 -0.35
CA ALA A 440 12.63 -19.78 0.91
C ALA A 440 12.72 -20.82 2.01
N VAL A 441 12.93 -20.38 3.24
CA VAL A 441 12.93 -21.20 4.45
C VAL A 441 12.04 -20.55 5.51
N ALA A 442 11.51 -21.37 6.43
CA ALA A 442 10.82 -20.84 7.60
C ALA A 442 11.83 -20.20 8.57
N GLY A 443 11.39 -19.17 9.29
CA GLY A 443 12.10 -18.61 10.41
C GLY A 443 12.31 -19.64 11.53
N SER A 444 13.29 -19.41 12.41
CA SER A 444 13.65 -20.32 13.51
C SER A 444 12.98 -19.92 14.83
#